data_ff9ab983600f5b900f64233d52b693ad
#
_entry.id   ff9ab983600f5b900f64233d52b693ad
#
_cell.length_a   1.000
_cell.length_b   1.000
_cell.length_c   1.000
_cell.angle_alpha   90.00
_cell.angle_beta   90.00
_cell.angle_gamma   90.00
#
_symmetry.space_group_name_H-M   'P 1'
#
loop_
_entity.id
_entity.type
_entity.pdbx_description
1 polymer ?
#
loop_
_entity_poly.entity_id
_entity_poly.type
_entity_poly.pdbx_seq_one_letter_code
_entity_poly.pdbx_strand_id
1 'polypeptide(L)'
;MQQYFLNQNCPEVGATFSLEKADSHHLFTVMRAQAEEKVQVVFSDQTLTLAQVNGDQATLTLLETLARTVELPLGVTIAVGLPKSDKLEFITQKTTELGAQAILAYPAQWSVTKLDAKKAAKKQERLQKIAKGAAEQSKRLMIPKTEILSNLKALTDQFEQYDQVLIAYEESAKAGETAAFVDRLSQLKAGQNLLVIFGPEGGLSPEEIDVFTQLGAVKIGLGPRIMRAETAPMYVLSAISFYTELMK
;
A
#
# COMPACT_ATOMS: atom_id res chain seq x y z
N MET A 1 4.27 -20.67 7.14
CA MET A 1 5.57 -20.46 6.46
C MET A 1 5.87 -18.97 6.44
N GLN A 2 7.09 -18.58 6.84
CA GLN A 2 7.53 -17.17 6.82
C GLN A 2 7.83 -16.73 5.39
N GLN A 3 7.69 -15.43 5.14
CA GLN A 3 8.04 -14.81 3.87
C GLN A 3 8.92 -13.59 4.14
N TYR A 4 9.94 -13.40 3.30
CA TYR A 4 10.89 -12.28 3.37
C TYR A 4 11.02 -11.63 2.00
N PHE A 5 11.40 -10.36 1.99
CA PHE A 5 11.77 -9.64 0.76
C PHE A 5 13.29 -9.47 0.69
N LEU A 6 13.86 -9.69 -0.47
CA LEU A 6 15.29 -9.52 -0.71
C LEU A 6 15.54 -8.59 -1.89
N ASN A 7 16.29 -7.50 -1.65
CA ASN A 7 16.55 -6.48 -2.66
C ASN A 7 17.70 -6.87 -3.60
N GLN A 8 17.50 -7.96 -4.34
CA GLN A 8 18.36 -8.41 -5.45
C GLN A 8 17.50 -9.19 -6.45
N ASN A 9 18.00 -9.35 -7.68
CA ASN A 9 17.31 -10.20 -8.66
C ASN A 9 17.33 -11.67 -8.23
N CYS A 10 16.29 -12.41 -8.62
CA CYS A 10 16.20 -13.83 -8.31
C CYS A 10 17.37 -14.59 -8.94
N PRO A 11 18.17 -15.33 -8.17
CA PRO A 11 19.24 -16.18 -8.71
C PRO A 11 18.66 -17.47 -9.32
N GLU A 12 19.53 -18.29 -9.90
CA GLU A 12 19.15 -19.60 -10.41
C GLU A 12 18.77 -20.59 -9.30
N VAL A 13 17.91 -21.55 -9.62
CA VAL A 13 17.54 -22.64 -8.71
C VAL A 13 18.81 -23.42 -8.31
N GLY A 14 18.94 -23.73 -7.03
CA GLY A 14 20.11 -24.33 -6.42
C GLY A 14 21.14 -23.32 -5.89
N ALA A 15 21.01 -22.03 -6.21
CA ALA A 15 21.90 -21.01 -5.67
C ALA A 15 21.69 -20.80 -4.18
N THR A 16 22.79 -20.50 -3.49
CA THR A 16 22.78 -20.15 -2.07
C THR A 16 22.89 -18.64 -1.90
N PHE A 17 22.11 -18.08 -0.95
CA PHE A 17 22.07 -16.65 -0.66
C PHE A 17 21.79 -16.39 0.82
N SER A 18 21.98 -15.16 1.27
CA SER A 18 21.69 -14.73 2.65
C SER A 18 20.57 -13.67 2.63
N LEU A 19 19.77 -13.66 3.69
CA LEU A 19 18.83 -12.57 3.95
C LEU A 19 19.56 -11.31 4.45
N GLU A 20 18.91 -10.16 4.37
CA GLU A 20 19.39 -8.96 5.03
C GLU A 20 19.50 -9.16 6.54
N LYS A 21 20.40 -8.42 7.19
CA LYS A 21 20.73 -8.61 8.63
C LYS A 21 19.49 -8.66 9.55
N ALA A 22 18.49 -7.81 9.32
CA ALA A 22 17.29 -7.78 10.15
C ALA A 22 16.42 -9.03 9.95
N ASP A 23 16.24 -9.47 8.72
CA ASP A 23 15.44 -10.64 8.35
C ASP A 23 16.16 -11.93 8.75
N SER A 24 17.49 -11.98 8.59
CA SER A 24 18.34 -13.08 9.09
C SER A 24 18.20 -13.23 10.61
N HIS A 25 18.30 -12.11 11.36
CA HIS A 25 18.09 -12.13 12.81
C HIS A 25 16.66 -12.61 13.16
N HIS A 26 15.64 -12.14 12.44
CA HIS A 26 14.26 -12.60 12.66
C HIS A 26 14.13 -14.11 12.40
N LEU A 27 14.63 -14.61 11.28
CA LEU A 27 14.53 -16.03 10.93
C LEU A 27 15.28 -16.93 11.91
N PHE A 28 16.56 -16.66 12.17
CA PHE A 28 17.43 -17.57 12.91
C PHE A 28 17.38 -17.37 14.43
N THR A 29 17.20 -16.14 14.91
CA THR A 29 17.22 -15.83 16.35
C THR A 29 15.81 -15.79 16.94
N VAL A 30 14.87 -15.09 16.29
CA VAL A 30 13.52 -14.93 16.82
C VAL A 30 12.67 -16.16 16.53
N MET A 31 12.61 -16.59 15.27
CA MET A 31 11.84 -17.75 14.84
C MET A 31 12.56 -19.08 15.12
N ARG A 32 13.89 -19.05 15.34
CA ARG A 32 14.74 -20.23 15.62
C ARG A 32 14.63 -21.31 14.56
N ALA A 33 14.56 -20.89 13.30
CA ALA A 33 14.43 -21.79 12.16
C ALA A 33 15.59 -22.82 12.16
N GLN A 34 15.24 -24.07 11.92
CA GLN A 34 16.18 -25.18 11.85
C GLN A 34 16.60 -25.48 10.42
N ALA A 35 17.71 -26.21 10.27
CA ALA A 35 18.10 -26.73 8.95
C ALA A 35 16.94 -27.49 8.31
N GLU A 36 16.84 -27.38 6.98
CA GLU A 36 15.78 -27.97 6.14
C GLU A 36 14.39 -27.32 6.26
N GLU A 37 14.17 -26.39 7.20
CA GLU A 37 12.93 -25.61 7.20
C GLU A 37 12.82 -24.75 5.93
N LYS A 38 11.58 -24.60 5.45
CA LYS A 38 11.30 -23.88 4.22
C LYS A 38 10.71 -22.50 4.52
N VAL A 39 11.15 -21.52 3.76
CA VAL A 39 10.66 -20.13 3.78
C VAL A 39 10.36 -19.66 2.37
N GLN A 40 9.49 -18.67 2.26
CA GLN A 40 9.27 -17.97 1.00
C GLN A 40 10.16 -16.73 0.93
N VAL A 41 10.72 -16.46 -0.25
CA VAL A 41 11.49 -15.25 -0.50
C VAL A 41 10.97 -14.60 -1.79
N VAL A 42 10.68 -13.31 -1.70
CA VAL A 42 10.30 -12.47 -2.84
C VAL A 42 11.51 -11.60 -3.19
N PHE A 43 11.95 -11.69 -4.42
CA PHE A 43 13.07 -10.92 -4.94
C PHE A 43 12.62 -9.57 -5.53
N SER A 44 13.57 -8.67 -5.84
CA SER A 44 13.26 -7.31 -6.34
C SER A 44 12.49 -7.30 -7.67
N ASP A 45 12.61 -8.36 -8.46
CA ASP A 45 11.87 -8.61 -9.70
C ASP A 45 10.48 -9.22 -9.46
N GLN A 46 10.01 -9.24 -8.20
CA GLN A 46 8.75 -9.82 -7.74
C GLN A 46 8.65 -11.35 -7.92
N THR A 47 9.76 -12.03 -8.21
CA THR A 47 9.80 -13.48 -8.26
C THR A 47 9.63 -14.06 -6.86
N LEU A 48 8.57 -14.83 -6.65
CA LEU A 48 8.34 -15.60 -5.43
C LEU A 48 9.05 -16.94 -5.54
N THR A 49 9.78 -17.32 -4.49
CA THR A 49 10.53 -18.57 -4.43
C THR A 49 10.27 -19.33 -3.14
N LEU A 50 10.50 -20.64 -3.18
CA LEU A 50 10.67 -21.49 -2.02
C LEU A 50 12.16 -21.68 -1.79
N ALA A 51 12.62 -21.37 -0.58
CA ALA A 51 14.01 -21.55 -0.18
C ALA A 51 14.08 -22.40 1.08
N GLN A 52 15.18 -23.11 1.24
CA GLN A 52 15.47 -24.00 2.39
C GLN A 52 16.59 -23.42 3.23
N VAL A 53 16.44 -23.49 4.55
CA VAL A 53 17.47 -23.14 5.52
C VAL A 53 18.61 -24.15 5.46
N ASN A 54 19.84 -23.67 5.30
CA ASN A 54 21.03 -24.51 5.29
C ASN A 54 21.51 -24.87 6.73
N GLY A 55 22.36 -25.89 6.84
CA GLY A 55 22.88 -26.36 8.12
C GLY A 55 23.79 -25.35 8.85
N ASP A 56 24.29 -24.33 8.15
CA ASP A 56 25.05 -23.22 8.74
C ASP A 56 24.20 -22.21 9.53
N GLN A 57 22.88 -22.31 9.46
CA GLN A 57 21.91 -21.37 10.04
C GLN A 57 22.19 -19.89 9.71
N ALA A 58 22.69 -19.65 8.52
CA ALA A 58 23.05 -18.30 8.03
C ALA A 58 22.62 -18.06 6.58
N THR A 59 22.53 -19.15 5.80
CA THR A 59 22.21 -19.09 4.38
C THR A 59 20.97 -19.90 4.03
N LEU A 60 20.41 -19.60 2.87
CA LEU A 60 19.26 -20.28 2.25
C LEU A 60 19.66 -20.82 0.88
N THR A 61 19.13 -21.97 0.51
CA THR A 61 19.24 -22.49 -0.87
C THR A 61 17.89 -22.35 -1.57
N LEU A 62 17.87 -21.75 -2.77
CA LEU A 62 16.68 -21.63 -3.60
C LEU A 62 16.28 -22.99 -4.16
N LEU A 63 15.10 -23.47 -3.82
CA LEU A 63 14.60 -24.77 -4.29
C LEU A 63 13.83 -24.67 -5.59
N GLU A 64 12.91 -23.72 -5.69
CA GLU A 64 12.03 -23.54 -6.85
C GLU A 64 11.41 -22.14 -6.88
N THR A 65 10.96 -21.72 -8.07
CA THR A 65 10.11 -20.54 -8.23
C THR A 65 8.64 -20.93 -8.09
N LEU A 66 7.85 -20.07 -7.47
CA LEU A 66 6.42 -20.29 -7.23
C LEU A 66 5.59 -19.34 -8.10
N ALA A 67 4.63 -19.87 -8.83
CA ALA A 67 3.63 -19.06 -9.53
C ALA A 67 2.48 -18.72 -8.57
N ARG A 68 2.28 -17.43 -8.29
CA ARG A 68 1.19 -16.94 -7.46
C ARG A 68 0.77 -15.55 -7.91
N THR A 69 -0.53 -15.31 -8.00
CA THR A 69 -1.12 -13.99 -8.23
C THR A 69 -1.86 -13.55 -6.98
N VAL A 70 -1.36 -12.53 -6.31
CA VAL A 70 -1.94 -12.00 -5.06
C VAL A 70 -2.07 -10.48 -5.09
N GLU A 71 -1.52 -9.84 -6.11
CA GLU A 71 -1.65 -8.39 -6.27
C GLU A 71 -2.97 -8.06 -6.96
N LEU A 72 -3.56 -6.91 -6.58
CA LEU A 72 -4.73 -6.40 -7.29
C LEU A 72 -4.42 -6.22 -8.78
N PRO A 73 -5.37 -6.45 -9.67
CA PRO A 73 -5.15 -6.23 -11.11
C PRO A 73 -5.00 -4.74 -11.48
N LEU A 74 -5.23 -3.82 -10.55
CA LEU A 74 -5.05 -2.37 -10.65
C LEU A 74 -3.93 -1.91 -9.74
N GLY A 75 -3.14 -0.93 -10.19
CA GLY A 75 -2.19 -0.22 -9.33
C GLY A 75 -2.90 0.84 -8.47
N VAL A 76 -3.30 0.51 -7.25
CA VAL A 76 -4.06 1.43 -6.39
C VAL A 76 -3.15 2.19 -5.43
N THR A 77 -3.11 3.51 -5.58
CA THR A 77 -2.43 4.42 -4.65
C THR A 77 -3.45 5.09 -3.72
N ILE A 78 -3.17 5.06 -2.43
CA ILE A 78 -3.98 5.72 -1.39
C ILE A 78 -3.27 6.99 -0.94
N ALA A 79 -3.87 8.16 -1.15
CA ALA A 79 -3.39 9.44 -0.64
C ALA A 79 -4.26 9.88 0.53
N VAL A 80 -3.66 10.11 1.70
CA VAL A 80 -4.38 10.54 2.91
C VAL A 80 -3.85 11.86 3.45
N GLY A 81 -4.74 12.79 3.77
CA GLY A 81 -4.37 13.97 4.56
C GLY A 81 -3.79 13.51 5.90
N LEU A 82 -2.67 14.13 6.35
CA LEU A 82 -1.97 13.73 7.57
C LEU A 82 -2.93 13.63 8.77
N PRO A 83 -3.25 12.42 9.24
CA PRO A 83 -4.18 12.21 10.35
C PRO A 83 -3.47 12.41 11.69
N LYS A 84 -4.26 12.43 12.77
CA LYS A 84 -3.76 12.52 14.16
C LYS A 84 -3.21 11.17 14.62
N SER A 85 -2.30 11.23 15.61
CA SER A 85 -1.81 10.07 16.35
C SER A 85 -1.20 8.98 15.44
N ASP A 86 -1.43 7.71 15.76
CA ASP A 86 -0.88 6.55 15.07
C ASP A 86 -1.75 6.03 13.91
N LYS A 87 -2.78 6.80 13.53
CA LYS A 87 -3.71 6.38 12.47
C LYS A 87 -3.03 6.15 11.13
N LEU A 88 -2.01 6.97 10.79
CA LEU A 88 -1.27 6.78 9.54
C LEU A 88 -0.54 5.42 9.50
N GLU A 89 -0.05 4.95 10.64
CA GLU A 89 0.58 3.63 10.75
C GLU A 89 -0.44 2.51 10.57
N PHE A 90 -1.61 2.65 11.20
CA PHE A 90 -2.72 1.72 11.03
C PHE A 90 -3.24 1.69 9.58
N ILE A 91 -3.42 2.87 8.95
CA ILE A 91 -3.78 2.98 7.53
C ILE A 91 -2.73 2.27 6.69
N THR A 92 -1.43 2.56 6.89
CA THR A 92 -0.35 1.94 6.13
C THR A 92 -0.38 0.42 6.24
N GLN A 93 -0.52 -0.11 7.45
CA GLN A 93 -0.62 -1.55 7.66
C GLN A 93 -1.81 -2.15 6.91
N LYS A 94 -3.02 -1.62 7.13
CA LYS A 94 -4.23 -2.23 6.60
C LYS A 94 -4.40 -2.03 5.10
N THR A 95 -4.01 -0.89 4.55
CA THR A 95 -4.03 -0.69 3.10
C THR A 95 -2.98 -1.56 2.39
N THR A 96 -1.84 -1.84 3.04
CA THR A 96 -0.89 -2.83 2.54
C THR A 96 -1.52 -4.22 2.49
N GLU A 97 -2.15 -4.69 3.57
CA GLU A 97 -2.83 -5.99 3.62
C GLU A 97 -3.93 -6.11 2.54
N LEU A 98 -4.58 -4.99 2.17
CA LEU A 98 -5.66 -4.92 1.19
C LEU A 98 -5.19 -4.63 -0.25
N GLY A 99 -3.89 -4.63 -0.53
CA GLY A 99 -3.37 -4.59 -1.89
C GLY A 99 -2.97 -3.20 -2.41
N ALA A 100 -2.88 -2.15 -1.57
CA ALA A 100 -2.38 -0.85 -2.05
C ALA A 100 -0.97 -0.98 -2.65
N GLN A 101 -0.73 -0.31 -3.78
CA GLN A 101 0.57 -0.24 -4.44
C GLN A 101 1.46 0.85 -3.84
N ALA A 102 0.85 1.95 -3.41
CA ALA A 102 1.55 3.03 -2.72
C ALA A 102 0.63 3.73 -1.70
N ILE A 103 1.25 4.32 -0.67
CA ILE A 103 0.58 5.09 0.36
C ILE A 103 1.27 6.44 0.45
N LEU A 104 0.54 7.50 0.10
CA LEU A 104 0.98 8.89 0.16
C LEU A 104 0.31 9.59 1.33
N ALA A 105 1.07 10.27 2.17
CA ALA A 105 0.52 11.17 3.18
C ALA A 105 0.86 12.61 2.81
N TYR A 106 -0.10 13.53 2.90
CA TYR A 106 0.12 14.93 2.54
C TYR A 106 -0.45 15.88 3.60
N PRO A 107 0.13 17.08 3.76
CA PRO A 107 -0.38 18.08 4.69
C PRO A 107 -1.63 18.75 4.10
N ALA A 108 -2.81 18.16 4.35
CA ALA A 108 -4.08 18.77 3.98
C ALA A 108 -4.35 20.01 4.82
N GLN A 109 -5.18 20.94 4.31
CA GLN A 109 -5.48 22.21 4.96
C GLN A 109 -6.02 22.03 6.38
N TRP A 110 -6.86 21.03 6.60
CA TRP A 110 -7.43 20.72 7.91
C TRP A 110 -6.66 19.62 8.68
N SER A 111 -5.46 19.28 8.23
CA SER A 111 -4.55 18.42 9.01
C SER A 111 -4.09 19.15 10.27
N VAL A 112 -4.36 18.57 11.43
CA VAL A 112 -3.84 19.06 12.72
C VAL A 112 -2.37 18.69 12.91
N THR A 113 -1.98 17.54 12.36
CA THR A 113 -0.60 17.05 12.40
C THR A 113 0.28 17.85 11.44
N LYS A 114 1.34 18.46 11.98
CA LYS A 114 2.37 19.15 11.19
C LYS A 114 3.70 18.45 11.40
N LEU A 115 4.39 18.15 10.32
CA LEU A 115 5.70 17.50 10.34
C LEU A 115 6.73 18.43 9.70
N ASP A 116 7.83 18.69 10.40
CA ASP A 116 9.03 19.22 9.77
C ASP A 116 9.74 18.12 8.96
N ALA A 117 10.68 18.50 8.09
CA ALA A 117 11.35 17.57 7.18
C ALA A 117 12.02 16.39 7.91
N LYS A 118 12.63 16.64 9.08
CA LYS A 118 13.32 15.61 9.88
C LYS A 118 12.32 14.60 10.46
N LYS A 119 11.21 15.08 10.99
CA LYS A 119 10.14 14.22 11.53
C LYS A 119 9.44 13.45 10.41
N ALA A 120 9.21 14.09 9.25
CA ALA A 120 8.63 13.44 8.08
C ALA A 120 9.51 12.28 7.61
N ALA A 121 10.82 12.48 7.43
CA ALA A 121 11.76 11.44 7.04
C ALA A 121 11.75 10.25 8.02
N LYS A 122 11.87 10.52 9.34
CA LYS A 122 11.82 9.47 10.36
C LYS A 122 10.49 8.70 10.37
N LYS A 123 9.38 9.42 10.19
CA LYS A 123 8.05 8.77 10.13
C LYS A 123 7.91 7.94 8.87
N GLN A 124 8.39 8.41 7.72
CA GLN A 124 8.37 7.67 6.46
C GLN A 124 9.16 6.36 6.56
N GLU A 125 10.37 6.38 7.15
CA GLU A 125 11.13 5.15 7.41
C GLU A 125 10.35 4.15 8.27
N ARG A 126 9.63 4.64 9.28
CA ARG A 126 8.77 3.78 10.12
C ARG A 126 7.60 3.21 9.34
N LEU A 127 6.93 4.02 8.51
CA LEU A 127 5.83 3.56 7.66
C LEU A 127 6.31 2.50 6.66
N GLN A 128 7.49 2.68 6.06
CA GLN A 128 8.05 1.69 5.13
C GLN A 128 8.34 0.35 5.82
N LYS A 129 8.79 0.36 7.08
CA LYS A 129 8.96 -0.87 7.86
C LYS A 129 7.62 -1.55 8.18
N ILE A 130 6.58 -0.77 8.48
CA ILE A 130 5.23 -1.29 8.71
C ILE A 130 4.67 -1.91 7.41
N ALA A 131 4.83 -1.23 6.28
CA ALA A 131 4.43 -1.74 4.98
C ALA A 131 5.15 -3.05 4.64
N LYS A 132 6.48 -3.15 4.90
CA LYS A 132 7.23 -4.40 4.71
C LYS A 132 6.65 -5.53 5.56
N GLY A 133 6.50 -5.34 6.86
CA GLY A 133 5.96 -6.38 7.75
C GLY A 133 4.52 -6.79 7.39
N ALA A 134 3.67 -5.84 6.97
CA ALA A 134 2.33 -6.13 6.51
C ALA A 134 2.33 -6.92 5.18
N ALA A 135 3.21 -6.58 4.24
CA ALA A 135 3.37 -7.30 2.97
C ALA A 135 3.87 -8.75 3.18
N GLU A 136 4.81 -8.96 4.09
CA GLU A 136 5.29 -10.29 4.48
C GLU A 136 4.17 -11.15 5.08
N GLN A 137 3.39 -10.56 5.99
CA GLN A 137 2.29 -11.25 6.66
C GLN A 137 1.16 -11.59 5.69
N SER A 138 0.77 -10.66 4.81
CA SER A 138 -0.30 -10.85 3.82
C SER A 138 0.14 -11.59 2.55
N LYS A 139 1.41 -12.03 2.50
CA LYS A 139 1.97 -12.80 1.37
C LYS A 139 1.98 -12.06 0.04
N ARG A 140 2.13 -10.75 0.07
CA ARG A 140 2.26 -9.92 -1.11
C ARG A 140 3.58 -10.16 -1.85
N LEU A 141 3.60 -9.82 -3.14
CA LEU A 141 4.79 -9.92 -3.98
C LEU A 141 5.56 -8.59 -4.08
N MET A 142 5.02 -7.55 -3.49
CA MET A 142 5.64 -6.23 -3.43
C MET A 142 5.43 -5.55 -2.08
N ILE A 143 6.38 -4.72 -1.69
CA ILE A 143 6.23 -3.80 -0.55
C ILE A 143 5.71 -2.48 -1.10
N PRO A 144 4.54 -1.97 -0.66
CA PRO A 144 4.06 -0.67 -1.10
C PRO A 144 5.07 0.44 -0.80
N LYS A 145 5.23 1.37 -1.74
CA LYS A 145 5.97 2.60 -1.47
C LYS A 145 5.19 3.45 -0.48
N THR A 146 5.86 3.93 0.58
CA THR A 146 5.29 4.92 1.49
C THR A 146 6.00 6.26 1.33
N GLU A 147 5.24 7.35 1.24
CA GLU A 147 5.81 8.68 1.07
C GLU A 147 5.04 9.72 1.86
N ILE A 148 5.77 10.64 2.50
CA ILE A 148 5.19 11.83 3.13
C ILE A 148 5.54 13.04 2.27
N LEU A 149 4.54 13.56 1.58
CA LEU A 149 4.67 14.69 0.66
C LEU A 149 4.85 15.99 1.43
N SER A 150 5.60 16.92 0.85
CA SER A 150 5.91 18.20 1.48
C SER A 150 4.74 19.20 1.50
N ASN A 151 3.84 19.10 0.52
CA ASN A 151 2.70 20.01 0.33
C ASN A 151 1.66 19.41 -0.64
N LEU A 152 0.53 20.11 -0.80
CA LEU A 152 -0.54 19.73 -1.72
C LEU A 152 -0.06 19.65 -3.18
N LYS A 153 0.79 20.58 -3.59
CA LYS A 153 1.34 20.61 -4.96
C LYS A 153 2.11 19.33 -5.29
N ALA A 154 2.90 18.81 -4.34
CA ALA A 154 3.62 17.55 -4.53
C ALA A 154 2.69 16.33 -4.74
N LEU A 155 1.43 16.40 -4.28
CA LEU A 155 0.41 15.41 -4.60
C LEU A 155 -0.17 15.63 -6.00
N THR A 156 -0.56 16.88 -6.32
CA THR A 156 -1.21 17.19 -7.61
C THR A 156 -0.26 17.03 -8.80
N ASP A 157 1.04 17.26 -8.62
CA ASP A 157 2.06 17.04 -9.67
C ASP A 157 2.18 15.55 -10.07
N GLN A 158 1.61 14.63 -9.31
CA GLN A 158 1.62 13.20 -9.62
C GLN A 158 0.36 12.75 -10.39
N PHE A 159 -0.66 13.60 -10.56
CA PHE A 159 -1.95 13.21 -11.15
C PHE A 159 -1.81 12.60 -12.55
N GLU A 160 -0.90 13.12 -13.37
CA GLU A 160 -0.66 12.63 -14.73
C GLU A 160 -0.10 11.18 -14.78
N GLN A 161 0.34 10.62 -13.65
CA GLN A 161 0.83 9.24 -13.56
C GLN A 161 -0.31 8.23 -13.39
N TYR A 162 -1.54 8.69 -13.18
CA TYR A 162 -2.71 7.87 -12.93
C TYR A 162 -3.73 7.96 -14.06
N ASP A 163 -4.31 6.82 -14.41
CA ASP A 163 -5.39 6.75 -15.40
C ASP A 163 -6.69 7.37 -14.86
N GLN A 164 -6.88 7.29 -13.55
CA GLN A 164 -7.96 7.97 -12.85
C GLN A 164 -7.53 8.48 -11.48
N VAL A 165 -8.08 9.63 -11.10
CA VAL A 165 -7.92 10.25 -9.78
C VAL A 165 -9.30 10.45 -9.17
N LEU A 166 -9.53 9.85 -8.00
CA LEU A 166 -10.80 9.91 -7.28
C LEU A 166 -10.62 10.61 -5.93
N ILE A 167 -11.64 11.34 -5.51
CA ILE A 167 -11.70 12.02 -4.21
C ILE A 167 -12.85 11.42 -3.40
N ALA A 168 -12.54 10.76 -2.30
CA ALA A 168 -13.56 10.34 -1.34
C ALA A 168 -14.11 11.57 -0.61
N TYR A 169 -15.30 12.00 -1.01
CA TYR A 169 -15.91 13.25 -0.53
C TYR A 169 -17.28 13.00 0.09
N GLU A 170 -17.39 13.32 1.38
CA GLU A 170 -18.57 13.03 2.20
C GLU A 170 -19.84 13.74 1.68
N GLU A 171 -19.71 14.98 1.19
CA GLU A 171 -20.88 15.75 0.69
C GLU A 171 -21.49 15.11 -0.56
N SER A 172 -20.68 14.41 -1.39
CA SER A 172 -21.20 13.65 -2.52
C SER A 172 -22.09 12.50 -2.07
N ALA A 173 -21.69 11.79 -1.00
CA ALA A 173 -22.50 10.74 -0.41
C ALA A 173 -23.80 11.28 0.22
N LYS A 174 -23.75 12.43 0.90
CA LYS A 174 -24.93 13.12 1.44
C LYS A 174 -25.90 13.60 0.35
N ALA A 175 -25.37 14.00 -0.81
CA ALA A 175 -26.17 14.37 -1.98
C ALA A 175 -26.80 13.17 -2.71
N GLY A 176 -26.60 11.94 -2.20
CA GLY A 176 -27.13 10.70 -2.79
C GLY A 176 -26.35 10.17 -3.97
N GLU A 177 -25.13 10.68 -4.21
CA GLU A 177 -24.23 10.15 -5.22
C GLU A 177 -23.69 8.77 -4.76
N THR A 178 -24.01 7.70 -5.50
CA THR A 178 -23.63 6.32 -5.16
C THR A 178 -23.08 5.56 -6.37
N ALA A 179 -23.16 6.11 -7.56
CA ALA A 179 -22.82 5.42 -8.81
C ALA A 179 -21.39 5.71 -9.28
N ALA A 180 -20.87 6.93 -9.05
CA ALA A 180 -19.61 7.38 -9.63
C ALA A 180 -18.44 6.47 -9.30
N PHE A 181 -18.36 5.91 -8.10
CA PHE A 181 -17.28 5.01 -7.75
C PHE A 181 -17.33 3.71 -8.60
N VAL A 182 -18.49 3.09 -8.70
CA VAL A 182 -18.69 1.87 -9.50
C VAL A 182 -18.47 2.16 -10.99
N ASP A 183 -19.02 3.26 -11.49
CA ASP A 183 -18.85 3.68 -12.89
C ASP A 183 -17.38 3.91 -13.25
N ARG A 184 -16.62 4.55 -12.36
CA ARG A 184 -15.18 4.76 -12.55
C ARG A 184 -14.39 3.46 -12.51
N LEU A 185 -14.70 2.57 -11.57
CA LEU A 185 -14.06 1.25 -11.52
C LEU A 185 -14.34 0.42 -12.79
N SER A 186 -15.55 0.50 -13.32
CA SER A 186 -15.93 -0.25 -14.53
C SER A 186 -15.16 0.19 -15.80
N GLN A 187 -14.62 1.40 -15.81
CA GLN A 187 -13.83 1.96 -16.91
C GLN A 187 -12.35 1.56 -16.82
N LEU A 188 -11.86 1.11 -15.66
CA LEU A 188 -10.49 0.72 -15.47
C LEU A 188 -10.22 -0.70 -15.97
N LYS A 189 -9.06 -0.88 -16.58
CA LYS A 189 -8.55 -2.16 -17.08
C LYS A 189 -7.39 -2.64 -16.23
N ALA A 190 -7.16 -3.94 -16.21
CA ALA A 190 -5.99 -4.50 -15.55
C ALA A 190 -4.68 -3.82 -16.03
N GLY A 191 -3.80 -3.54 -15.09
CA GLY A 191 -2.54 -2.81 -15.32
C GLY A 191 -2.65 -1.29 -15.23
N GLN A 192 -3.85 -0.71 -15.16
CA GLN A 192 -4.04 0.73 -15.00
C GLN A 192 -3.87 1.19 -13.55
N ASN A 193 -3.54 2.47 -13.38
CA ASN A 193 -3.25 3.09 -12.10
C ASN A 193 -4.39 3.99 -11.63
N LEU A 194 -4.78 3.81 -10.38
CA LEU A 194 -5.83 4.58 -9.70
C LEU A 194 -5.26 5.30 -8.48
N LEU A 195 -5.45 6.60 -8.39
CA LEU A 195 -5.22 7.38 -7.18
C LEU A 195 -6.54 7.65 -6.47
N VAL A 196 -6.62 7.34 -5.18
CA VAL A 196 -7.78 7.73 -4.36
C VAL A 196 -7.33 8.63 -3.21
N ILE A 197 -7.93 9.81 -3.12
CA ILE A 197 -7.58 10.88 -2.18
C ILE A 197 -8.60 10.91 -1.03
N PHE A 198 -8.09 10.96 0.19
CA PHE A 198 -8.85 11.04 1.43
C PHE A 198 -8.39 12.24 2.25
N GLY A 199 -9.34 12.93 2.88
CA GLY A 199 -9.05 13.98 3.86
C GLY A 199 -8.58 13.41 5.21
N PRO A 200 -8.02 14.28 6.08
CA PRO A 200 -7.83 13.97 7.50
C PRO A 200 -9.18 13.91 8.23
N GLU A 201 -9.18 13.85 9.56
CA GLU A 201 -10.42 13.82 10.37
C GLU A 201 -11.34 15.04 10.15
N GLY A 202 -10.79 16.18 9.77
CA GLY A 202 -11.56 17.38 9.42
C GLY A 202 -12.13 17.36 8.00
N GLY A 203 -11.83 16.33 7.20
CA GLY A 203 -12.22 16.28 5.79
C GLY A 203 -11.28 17.09 4.88
N LEU A 204 -11.72 17.33 3.67
CA LEU A 204 -11.07 18.18 2.67
C LEU A 204 -11.73 19.57 2.65
N SER A 205 -10.93 20.61 2.46
CA SER A 205 -11.49 21.95 2.32
C SER A 205 -12.12 22.16 0.93
N PRO A 206 -13.06 23.09 0.79
CA PRO A 206 -13.61 23.44 -0.53
C PRO A 206 -12.54 23.82 -1.55
N GLU A 207 -11.50 24.55 -1.11
CA GLU A 207 -10.39 24.98 -1.95
C GLU A 207 -9.56 23.79 -2.44
N GLU A 208 -9.32 22.80 -1.59
CA GLU A 208 -8.62 21.56 -2.00
C GLU A 208 -9.45 20.78 -3.01
N ILE A 209 -10.76 20.67 -2.79
CA ILE A 209 -11.69 20.00 -3.73
C ILE A 209 -11.69 20.71 -5.08
N ASP A 210 -11.73 22.04 -5.08
CA ASP A 210 -11.70 22.83 -6.33
C ASP A 210 -10.41 22.62 -7.10
N VAL A 211 -9.25 22.65 -6.41
CA VAL A 211 -7.95 22.38 -7.04
C VAL A 211 -7.92 20.98 -7.66
N PHE A 212 -8.34 19.96 -6.91
CA PHE A 212 -8.32 18.57 -7.38
C PHE A 212 -9.26 18.37 -8.58
N THR A 213 -10.48 18.95 -8.54
CA THR A 213 -11.46 18.80 -9.62
C THR A 213 -11.06 19.56 -10.87
N GLN A 214 -10.45 20.74 -10.76
CA GLN A 214 -9.87 21.47 -11.90
C GLN A 214 -8.77 20.69 -12.61
N LEU A 215 -8.07 19.83 -11.89
CA LEU A 215 -7.05 18.92 -12.43
C LEU A 215 -7.60 17.56 -12.88
N GLY A 216 -8.92 17.42 -12.96
CA GLY A 216 -9.59 16.23 -13.50
C GLY A 216 -9.94 15.15 -12.50
N ALA A 217 -9.70 15.36 -11.19
CA ALA A 217 -10.12 14.40 -10.19
C ALA A 217 -11.65 14.35 -10.03
N VAL A 218 -12.20 13.17 -9.80
CA VAL A 218 -13.64 12.93 -9.70
C VAL A 218 -14.04 12.67 -8.27
N LYS A 219 -15.05 13.39 -7.78
CA LYS A 219 -15.64 13.15 -6.46
C LYS A 219 -16.46 11.87 -6.47
N ILE A 220 -16.25 11.04 -5.43
CA ILE A 220 -17.00 9.80 -5.22
C ILE A 220 -17.61 9.77 -3.81
N GLY A 221 -18.82 9.24 -3.73
CA GLY A 221 -19.46 8.87 -2.48
C GLY A 221 -19.12 7.43 -2.09
N LEU A 222 -18.91 7.17 -0.81
CA LEU A 222 -18.64 5.84 -0.26
C LEU A 222 -19.87 5.23 0.45
N GLY A 223 -21.07 5.58 -0.01
CA GLY A 223 -22.34 5.13 0.57
C GLY A 223 -22.84 6.06 1.68
N PRO A 224 -24.01 5.75 2.29
CA PRO A 224 -24.76 6.71 3.11
C PRO A 224 -24.19 6.92 4.53
N ARG A 225 -23.16 6.20 4.92
CA ARG A 225 -22.59 6.29 6.27
C ARG A 225 -21.28 7.08 6.24
N ILE A 226 -21.13 8.00 7.21
CA ILE A 226 -19.85 8.69 7.43
C ILE A 226 -18.82 7.70 7.94
N MET A 227 -17.66 7.65 7.29
CA MET A 227 -16.54 6.82 7.69
C MET A 227 -15.45 7.65 8.34
N ARG A 228 -14.76 7.07 9.32
CA ARG A 228 -13.56 7.68 9.88
C ARG A 228 -12.44 7.71 8.85
N ALA A 229 -11.49 8.63 9.00
CA ALA A 229 -10.35 8.80 8.10
C ALA A 229 -9.53 7.51 7.89
N GLU A 230 -9.42 6.67 8.92
CA GLU A 230 -8.78 5.37 8.83
C GLU A 230 -9.63 4.29 8.17
N THR A 231 -10.95 4.38 8.20
CA THR A 231 -11.87 3.38 7.67
C THR A 231 -12.10 3.52 6.16
N ALA A 232 -12.18 4.75 5.67
CA ALA A 232 -12.51 5.03 4.28
C ALA A 232 -11.52 4.41 3.26
N PRO A 233 -10.18 4.48 3.47
CA PRO A 233 -9.21 3.81 2.59
C PRO A 233 -9.37 2.29 2.55
N MET A 234 -9.65 1.65 3.69
CA MET A 234 -9.89 0.21 3.76
C MET A 234 -11.16 -0.19 3.03
N TYR A 235 -12.24 0.59 3.19
CA TYR A 235 -13.49 0.36 2.48
C TYR A 235 -13.30 0.41 0.96
N VAL A 236 -12.58 1.42 0.46
CA VAL A 236 -12.31 1.57 -0.98
C VAL A 236 -11.51 0.38 -1.51
N LEU A 237 -10.42 -0.01 -0.84
CA LEU A 237 -9.61 -1.16 -1.28
C LEU A 237 -10.39 -2.47 -1.22
N SER A 238 -11.20 -2.68 -0.17
CA SER A 238 -12.07 -3.86 -0.09
C SER A 238 -13.11 -3.90 -1.20
N ALA A 239 -13.69 -2.74 -1.56
CA ALA A 239 -14.63 -2.65 -2.67
C ALA A 239 -13.96 -2.92 -4.02
N ILE A 240 -12.74 -2.40 -4.23
CA ILE A 240 -11.93 -2.67 -5.44
C ILE A 240 -11.61 -4.17 -5.53
N SER A 241 -11.10 -4.78 -4.45
CA SER A 241 -10.81 -6.22 -4.40
C SER A 241 -12.07 -7.03 -4.70
N PHE A 242 -13.20 -6.75 -4.04
CA PHE A 242 -14.46 -7.42 -4.30
C PHE A 242 -14.87 -7.32 -5.77
N TYR A 243 -14.80 -6.11 -6.34
CA TYR A 243 -15.20 -5.86 -7.72
C TYR A 243 -14.27 -6.56 -8.73
N THR A 244 -12.96 -6.51 -8.51
CA THR A 244 -11.97 -6.98 -9.49
C THR A 244 -11.59 -8.45 -9.34
N GLU A 245 -11.77 -9.05 -8.18
CA GLU A 245 -11.29 -10.40 -7.86
C GLU A 245 -12.45 -11.39 -7.60
N LEU A 246 -13.56 -10.93 -6.98
CA LEU A 246 -14.64 -11.83 -6.54
C LEU A 246 -15.90 -11.75 -7.38
N MET A 247 -16.12 -10.67 -8.17
CA MET A 247 -17.28 -10.54 -9.08
C MET A 247 -16.99 -11.03 -10.50
N LYS A 248 -15.89 -11.75 -10.71
CA LYS A 248 -15.51 -12.33 -12.03
C LYS A 248 -16.38 -13.51 -12.40
#